data_609e67c8ae977ba1bca2e40630b47516
#
_entry.id   609e67c8ae977ba1bca2e40630b47516
#
_cell.length_a   1.000
_cell.length_b   1.000
_cell.length_c   1.000
_cell.angle_alpha   90.00
_cell.angle_beta   90.00
_cell.angle_gamma   90.00
#
_symmetry.space_group_name_H-M   'P 1'
#
loop_
_entity.id
_entity.type
_entity.pdbx_description
1 polymer ?
#
loop_
_entity_poly.entity_id
_entity_poly.type
_entity_poly.pdbx_seq_one_letter_code
_entity_poly.pdbx_strand_id
1 'polypeptide(L)'
;MAYKGFDLTGKVSLITGGNGGIGLGMAEALAEAGADVCIWGTNPAKNAAAAEKLKHHGRKVHTQIVDVGDEQQVEAGFAETLKVMGHVDNCVANSGVSGRGKGAILEMTTEEWRRVLRVNLDGVFFTFRAAAKHMAARGKGGSLVAMASTAAIEGAARSSHYGASKGGVTAMVRALAVELARYKISVNSILPGWIETEMTANAFGNEKFAANVMPRIPERRWGVGADFGPIAVYLASDATACQRNVRMSPITAT
;
A
#
# COMPACT_ATOMS: atom_id res chain seq x y z
N MET A 1 -0.31 -30.00 -3.04
CA MET A 1 -1.55 -29.17 -3.08
C MET A 1 -1.25 -27.88 -2.29
N ALA A 2 -1.51 -26.73 -2.88
CA ALA A 2 -1.38 -25.45 -2.16
C ALA A 2 -2.47 -25.35 -1.07
N TYR A 3 -2.18 -24.62 0.02
CA TYR A 3 -3.16 -24.37 1.09
C TYR A 3 -4.31 -23.52 0.54
N LYS A 4 -5.51 -24.08 0.51
CA LYS A 4 -6.70 -23.44 -0.09
C LYS A 4 -7.07 -22.08 0.55
N GLY A 5 -6.63 -21.83 1.79
CA GLY A 5 -6.85 -20.55 2.46
C GLY A 5 -6.19 -19.36 1.79
N PHE A 6 -5.25 -19.56 0.88
CA PHE A 6 -4.57 -18.51 0.10
C PHE A 6 -5.16 -18.33 -1.31
N ASP A 7 -6.16 -19.12 -1.70
CA ASP A 7 -6.86 -18.94 -2.97
C ASP A 7 -7.70 -17.65 -2.93
N LEU A 8 -7.42 -16.76 -3.86
CA LEU A 8 -8.11 -15.47 -4.00
C LEU A 8 -9.08 -15.45 -5.18
N THR A 9 -9.40 -16.61 -5.75
CA THR A 9 -10.35 -16.72 -6.88
C THR A 9 -11.70 -16.10 -6.49
N GLY A 10 -12.19 -15.19 -7.34
CA GLY A 10 -13.43 -14.44 -7.12
C GLY A 10 -13.30 -13.25 -6.17
N LYS A 11 -12.10 -12.94 -5.64
CA LYS A 11 -11.82 -11.72 -4.89
C LYS A 11 -11.31 -10.60 -5.81
N VAL A 12 -11.60 -9.38 -5.45
CA VAL A 12 -11.13 -8.17 -6.13
C VAL A 12 -10.22 -7.37 -5.21
N SER A 13 -9.02 -7.08 -5.69
CA SER A 13 -8.01 -6.30 -4.97
C SER A 13 -7.78 -4.95 -5.65
N LEU A 14 -7.97 -3.86 -4.91
CA LEU A 14 -7.63 -2.49 -5.32
C LEU A 14 -6.26 -2.11 -4.75
N ILE A 15 -5.32 -1.68 -5.60
CA ILE A 15 -3.98 -1.26 -5.17
C ILE A 15 -3.69 0.15 -5.66
N THR A 16 -3.55 1.11 -4.74
CA THR A 16 -3.10 2.45 -5.10
C THR A 16 -1.58 2.47 -5.28
N GLY A 17 -1.09 3.14 -6.33
CA GLY A 17 0.32 3.06 -6.70
C GLY A 17 0.75 1.65 -7.13
N GLY A 18 -0.19 0.82 -7.61
CA GLY A 18 0.05 -0.55 -8.07
C GLY A 18 0.77 -0.65 -9.42
N ASN A 19 1.17 0.48 -10.00
CA ASN A 19 1.82 0.56 -11.31
C ASN A 19 3.36 0.55 -11.25
N GLY A 20 3.95 0.26 -10.07
CA GLY A 20 5.40 0.19 -9.90
C GLY A 20 5.81 -0.23 -8.48
N GLY A 21 7.10 -0.54 -8.33
CA GLY A 21 7.72 -0.85 -7.03
C GLY A 21 6.97 -1.89 -6.21
N ILE A 22 6.78 -1.61 -4.92
CA ILE A 22 6.10 -2.50 -3.97
C ILE A 22 4.67 -2.81 -4.44
N GLY A 23 3.92 -1.77 -4.87
CA GLY A 23 2.53 -1.94 -5.28
C GLY A 23 2.35 -2.89 -6.45
N LEU A 24 3.25 -2.84 -7.44
CA LEU A 24 3.22 -3.76 -8.59
C LEU A 24 3.58 -5.20 -8.15
N GLY A 25 4.60 -5.38 -7.31
CA GLY A 25 4.94 -6.70 -6.79
C GLY A 25 3.79 -7.35 -6.00
N MET A 26 3.05 -6.54 -5.21
CA MET A 26 1.83 -7.02 -4.55
C MET A 26 0.73 -7.36 -5.56
N ALA A 27 0.52 -6.52 -6.58
CA ALA A 27 -0.50 -6.74 -7.61
C ALA A 27 -0.26 -8.03 -8.38
N GLU A 28 1.00 -8.34 -8.73
CA GLU A 28 1.41 -9.58 -9.39
C GLU A 28 1.07 -10.81 -8.53
N ALA A 29 1.48 -10.82 -7.27
CA ALA A 29 1.22 -11.95 -6.38
C ALA A 29 -0.28 -12.15 -6.10
N LEU A 30 -1.06 -11.07 -5.96
CA LEU A 30 -2.51 -11.15 -5.79
C LEU A 30 -3.20 -11.72 -7.04
N ALA A 31 -2.75 -11.32 -8.25
CA ALA A 31 -3.25 -11.86 -9.50
C ALA A 31 -2.86 -13.34 -9.68
N GLU A 32 -1.63 -13.71 -9.36
CA GLU A 32 -1.14 -15.09 -9.37
C GLU A 32 -1.95 -15.99 -8.41
N ALA A 33 -2.32 -15.46 -7.25
CA ALA A 33 -3.17 -16.15 -6.28
C ALA A 33 -4.66 -16.21 -6.67
N GLY A 34 -5.05 -15.64 -7.81
CA GLY A 34 -6.40 -15.74 -8.37
C GLY A 34 -7.29 -14.52 -8.23
N ALA A 35 -6.81 -13.41 -7.65
CA ALA A 35 -7.60 -12.19 -7.53
C ALA A 35 -7.72 -11.42 -8.85
N ASP A 36 -8.86 -10.81 -9.09
CA ASP A 36 -8.97 -9.72 -10.05
C ASP A 36 -8.35 -8.45 -9.47
N VAL A 37 -7.66 -7.64 -10.27
CA VAL A 37 -6.84 -6.53 -9.80
C VAL A 37 -7.27 -5.21 -10.42
N CYS A 38 -7.48 -4.21 -9.57
CA CYS A 38 -7.64 -2.81 -9.97
C CYS A 38 -6.43 -2.01 -9.48
N ILE A 39 -5.81 -1.23 -10.37
CA ILE A 39 -4.67 -0.37 -10.07
C ILE A 39 -5.06 1.08 -10.22
N TRP A 40 -4.77 1.89 -9.20
CA TRP A 40 -4.79 3.34 -9.30
C TRP A 40 -3.37 3.89 -9.36
N GLY A 41 -3.13 4.80 -10.30
CA GLY A 41 -1.84 5.49 -10.41
C GLY A 41 -2.00 6.78 -11.22
N THR A 42 -1.13 7.76 -11.00
CA THR A 42 -1.22 9.06 -11.67
C THR A 42 -0.53 9.09 -13.05
N ASN A 43 0.25 8.07 -13.39
CA ASN A 43 0.96 8.01 -14.67
C ASN A 43 0.30 6.99 -15.61
N PRO A 44 -0.34 7.44 -16.72
CA PRO A 44 -1.07 6.55 -17.63
C PRO A 44 -0.16 5.53 -18.34
N ALA A 45 1.07 5.88 -18.69
CA ALA A 45 1.99 4.96 -19.35
C ALA A 45 2.40 3.82 -18.41
N LYS A 46 2.68 4.12 -17.14
CA LYS A 46 2.99 3.09 -16.13
C LYS A 46 1.76 2.22 -15.83
N ASN A 47 0.56 2.82 -15.79
CA ASN A 47 -0.68 2.07 -15.62
C ASN A 47 -0.86 1.05 -16.76
N ALA A 48 -0.65 1.47 -18.01
CA ALA A 48 -0.75 0.60 -19.17
C ALA A 48 0.29 -0.53 -19.14
N ALA A 49 1.55 -0.22 -18.81
CA ALA A 49 2.61 -1.22 -18.69
C ALA A 49 2.33 -2.24 -17.58
N ALA A 50 1.83 -1.79 -16.43
CA ALA A 50 1.43 -2.67 -15.34
C ALA A 50 0.25 -3.56 -15.73
N ALA A 51 -0.77 -3.03 -16.41
CA ALA A 51 -1.90 -3.81 -16.91
C ALA A 51 -1.43 -4.91 -17.87
N GLU A 52 -0.52 -4.57 -18.80
CA GLU A 52 0.03 -5.56 -19.74
C GLU A 52 0.78 -6.69 -19.01
N LYS A 53 1.60 -6.30 -18.02
CA LYS A 53 2.35 -7.27 -17.21
C LYS A 53 1.44 -8.22 -16.42
N LEU A 54 0.27 -7.75 -15.96
CA LEU A 54 -0.66 -8.54 -15.16
C LEU A 54 -1.58 -9.45 -16.00
N LYS A 55 -1.77 -9.18 -17.29
CA LYS A 55 -2.66 -9.96 -18.16
C LYS A 55 -2.31 -11.44 -18.24
N HIS A 56 -1.02 -11.79 -18.14
CA HIS A 56 -0.59 -13.19 -18.27
C HIS A 56 -1.11 -14.11 -17.14
N HIS A 57 -1.55 -13.54 -16.01
CA HIS A 57 -2.17 -14.31 -14.93
C HIS A 57 -3.62 -14.72 -15.25
N GLY A 58 -4.20 -14.28 -16.39
CA GLY A 58 -5.55 -14.65 -16.80
C GLY A 58 -6.65 -14.08 -15.90
N ARG A 59 -6.34 -13.04 -15.11
CA ARG A 59 -7.30 -12.36 -14.25
C ARG A 59 -7.79 -11.07 -14.87
N LYS A 60 -8.95 -10.59 -14.40
CA LYS A 60 -9.44 -9.27 -14.80
C LYS A 60 -8.53 -8.20 -14.23
N VAL A 61 -8.04 -7.32 -15.10
CA VAL A 61 -7.18 -6.20 -14.72
C VAL A 61 -7.83 -4.90 -15.19
N HIS A 62 -7.93 -3.92 -14.28
CA HIS A 62 -8.40 -2.58 -14.57
C HIS A 62 -7.42 -1.54 -14.02
N THR A 63 -7.23 -0.45 -14.75
CA THR A 63 -6.36 0.64 -14.28
C THR A 63 -7.06 1.98 -14.42
N GLN A 64 -6.80 2.89 -13.46
CA GLN A 64 -7.38 4.23 -13.46
C GLN A 64 -6.33 5.28 -13.11
N ILE A 65 -6.52 6.50 -13.64
CA ILE A 65 -5.75 7.67 -13.24
C ILE A 65 -6.47 8.30 -12.04
N VAL A 66 -5.86 8.17 -10.84
CA VAL A 66 -6.39 8.71 -9.59
C VAL A 66 -5.24 9.31 -8.78
N ASP A 67 -5.33 10.59 -8.43
CA ASP A 67 -4.51 11.19 -7.36
C ASP A 67 -5.21 10.94 -6.03
N VAL A 68 -4.61 10.06 -5.20
CA VAL A 68 -5.19 9.70 -3.90
C VAL A 68 -5.25 10.86 -2.90
N GLY A 69 -4.45 11.90 -3.11
CA GLY A 69 -4.50 13.13 -2.30
C GLY A 69 -5.66 14.06 -2.66
N ASP A 70 -6.49 13.69 -3.62
CA ASP A 70 -7.70 14.40 -4.02
C ASP A 70 -8.92 13.54 -3.68
N GLU A 71 -9.70 13.97 -2.70
CA GLU A 71 -10.86 13.24 -2.20
C GLU A 71 -11.90 12.98 -3.29
N GLN A 72 -12.15 13.96 -4.16
CA GLN A 72 -13.15 13.81 -5.23
C GLN A 72 -12.70 12.78 -6.28
N GLN A 73 -11.40 12.76 -6.62
CA GLN A 73 -10.85 11.75 -7.51
C GLN A 73 -10.92 10.35 -6.88
N VAL A 74 -10.67 10.23 -5.57
CA VAL A 74 -10.80 8.94 -4.86
C VAL A 74 -12.23 8.44 -4.88
N GLU A 75 -13.22 9.29 -4.58
CA GLU A 75 -14.63 8.90 -4.59
C GLU A 75 -15.11 8.52 -6.00
N ALA A 76 -14.79 9.32 -7.01
CA ALA A 76 -15.12 9.02 -8.41
C ALA A 76 -14.41 7.74 -8.90
N GLY A 77 -13.12 7.60 -8.60
CA GLY A 77 -12.33 6.41 -8.94
C GLY A 77 -12.85 5.15 -8.26
N PHE A 78 -13.30 5.25 -7.01
CA PHE A 78 -13.88 4.11 -6.31
C PHE A 78 -15.23 3.70 -6.91
N ALA A 79 -16.08 4.66 -7.25
CA ALA A 79 -17.35 4.40 -7.95
C ALA A 79 -17.13 3.70 -9.30
N GLU A 80 -16.15 4.17 -10.11
CA GLU A 80 -15.81 3.52 -11.38
C GLU A 80 -15.16 2.14 -11.15
N THR A 81 -14.34 1.97 -10.10
CA THR A 81 -13.83 0.64 -9.72
C THR A 81 -14.99 -0.33 -9.45
N LEU A 82 -16.01 0.07 -8.70
CA LEU A 82 -17.18 -0.77 -8.42
C LEU A 82 -17.98 -1.08 -9.69
N LYS A 83 -18.15 -0.10 -10.57
CA LYS A 83 -18.85 -0.29 -11.84
C LYS A 83 -18.15 -1.30 -12.73
N VAL A 84 -16.81 -1.27 -12.80
CA VAL A 84 -16.05 -2.17 -13.67
C VAL A 84 -15.82 -3.52 -13.00
N MET A 85 -15.37 -3.53 -11.73
CA MET A 85 -14.95 -4.75 -11.04
C MET A 85 -16.09 -5.43 -10.26
N GLY A 86 -17.19 -4.74 -10.03
CA GLY A 86 -18.36 -5.23 -9.30
C GLY A 86 -18.26 -5.05 -7.78
N HIS A 87 -17.12 -5.29 -7.19
CA HIS A 87 -16.88 -5.13 -5.76
C HIS A 87 -15.38 -4.98 -5.46
N VAL A 88 -15.04 -4.72 -4.18
CA VAL A 88 -13.68 -4.71 -3.66
C VAL A 88 -13.67 -5.50 -2.35
N ASP A 89 -12.81 -6.53 -2.28
CA ASP A 89 -12.57 -7.34 -1.07
C ASP A 89 -11.33 -6.89 -0.32
N ASN A 90 -10.31 -6.45 -1.06
CA ASN A 90 -9.02 -6.06 -0.53
C ASN A 90 -8.65 -4.68 -1.06
N CYS A 91 -8.19 -3.79 -0.18
CA CYS A 91 -7.72 -2.48 -0.58
C CYS A 91 -6.34 -2.21 0.02
N VAL A 92 -5.36 -2.05 -0.86
CA VAL A 92 -3.97 -1.73 -0.49
C VAL A 92 -3.71 -0.25 -0.78
N ALA A 93 -3.65 0.56 0.26
CA ALA A 93 -3.25 1.96 0.18
C ALA A 93 -1.72 2.05 0.18
N ASN A 94 -1.12 1.95 -1.02
CA ASN A 94 0.32 1.90 -1.20
C ASN A 94 0.89 3.20 -1.79
N SER A 95 0.10 4.02 -2.47
CA SER A 95 0.58 5.31 -3.00
C SER A 95 1.29 6.14 -1.94
N GLY A 96 2.42 6.73 -2.31
CA GLY A 96 3.17 7.58 -1.42
C GLY A 96 4.23 8.39 -2.14
N VAL A 97 4.71 9.43 -1.47
CA VAL A 97 5.80 10.30 -1.94
C VAL A 97 6.81 10.50 -0.82
N SER A 98 8.09 10.61 -1.18
CA SER A 98 9.15 11.03 -0.26
C SER A 98 9.34 12.55 -0.29
N GLY A 99 10.15 13.09 0.62
CA GLY A 99 10.62 14.45 0.56
C GLY A 99 11.58 14.66 -0.62
N ARG A 100 11.45 15.79 -1.32
CA ARG A 100 12.27 16.13 -2.50
C ARG A 100 13.62 16.75 -2.13
N GLY A 101 14.34 16.17 -1.16
CA GLY A 101 15.59 16.75 -0.66
C GLY A 101 15.42 18.01 0.23
N LYS A 102 14.19 18.48 0.41
CA LYS A 102 13.82 19.67 1.19
C LYS A 102 13.30 19.33 2.60
N GLY A 103 13.89 18.30 3.21
CA GLY A 103 13.39 17.75 4.46
C GLY A 103 14.03 18.33 5.73
N ALA A 104 15.03 19.23 5.62
CA ALA A 104 15.62 19.87 6.80
C ALA A 104 14.58 20.78 7.46
N ILE A 105 14.36 20.61 8.77
CA ILE A 105 13.29 21.34 9.48
C ILE A 105 13.44 22.86 9.41
N LEU A 106 14.66 23.35 9.38
CA LEU A 106 14.95 24.79 9.29
C LEU A 106 14.64 25.41 7.91
N GLU A 107 14.50 24.57 6.88
CA GLU A 107 14.28 24.98 5.49
C GLU A 107 12.95 24.45 4.93
N MET A 108 12.24 23.64 5.70
CA MET A 108 11.02 22.98 5.25
C MET A 108 9.90 24.01 5.08
N THR A 109 9.35 24.06 3.86
CA THR A 109 8.19 24.90 3.59
C THR A 109 6.88 24.21 3.98
N THR A 110 5.85 25.01 4.26
CA THR A 110 4.50 24.50 4.54
C THR A 110 3.94 23.70 3.35
N GLU A 111 4.27 24.12 2.12
CA GLU A 111 3.84 23.45 0.88
C GLU A 111 4.44 22.05 0.78
N GLU A 112 5.74 21.89 1.09
CA GLU A 112 6.39 20.57 1.06
C GLU A 112 5.83 19.67 2.18
N TRP A 113 5.62 20.22 3.38
CA TRP A 113 4.95 19.50 4.46
C TRP A 113 3.57 19.00 4.03
N ARG A 114 2.72 19.88 3.52
CA ARG A 114 1.36 19.55 3.06
C ARG A 114 1.36 18.59 1.90
N ARG A 115 2.29 18.74 0.94
CA ARG A 115 2.42 17.82 -0.20
C ARG A 115 2.62 16.38 0.24
N VAL A 116 3.48 16.14 1.23
CA VAL A 116 3.76 14.80 1.73
C VAL A 116 2.58 14.25 2.53
N LEU A 117 2.00 15.05 3.44
CA LEU A 117 0.87 14.59 4.24
C LEU A 117 -0.36 14.31 3.38
N ARG A 118 -0.66 15.18 2.41
CA ARG A 118 -1.80 15.03 1.49
C ARG A 118 -1.81 13.68 0.79
N VAL A 119 -0.67 13.22 0.28
CA VAL A 119 -0.60 11.93 -0.41
C VAL A 119 -0.50 10.78 0.58
N ASN A 120 0.41 10.88 1.56
CA ASN A 120 0.78 9.75 2.40
C ASN A 120 -0.20 9.47 3.55
N LEU A 121 -0.93 10.47 4.01
CA LEU A 121 -1.85 10.36 5.15
C LEU A 121 -3.31 10.55 4.70
N ASP A 122 -3.62 11.71 4.09
CA ASP A 122 -4.99 12.00 3.67
C ASP A 122 -5.42 11.03 2.56
N GLY A 123 -4.51 10.69 1.62
CA GLY A 123 -4.77 9.71 0.57
C GLY A 123 -5.10 8.31 1.10
N VAL A 124 -4.44 7.88 2.17
CA VAL A 124 -4.78 6.61 2.85
C VAL A 124 -6.16 6.72 3.50
N PHE A 125 -6.44 7.83 4.17
CA PHE A 125 -7.73 8.08 4.82
C PHE A 125 -8.89 8.06 3.80
N PHE A 126 -8.78 8.81 2.70
CA PHE A 126 -9.82 8.85 1.67
C PHE A 126 -10.06 7.48 1.05
N THR A 127 -8.98 6.79 0.68
CA THR A 127 -9.04 5.44 0.09
C THR A 127 -9.68 4.43 1.04
N PHE A 128 -9.26 4.42 2.30
CA PHE A 128 -9.81 3.49 3.30
C PHE A 128 -11.25 3.80 3.64
N ARG A 129 -11.62 5.08 3.72
CA ARG A 129 -13.01 5.47 3.98
C ARG A 129 -13.95 4.98 2.87
N ALA A 130 -13.57 5.15 1.59
CA ALA A 130 -14.35 4.66 0.47
C ALA A 130 -14.48 3.13 0.48
N ALA A 131 -13.37 2.42 0.67
CA ALA A 131 -13.36 0.97 0.74
C ALA A 131 -14.14 0.42 1.95
N ALA A 132 -13.96 1.01 3.13
CA ALA A 132 -14.65 0.59 4.36
C ALA A 132 -16.17 0.77 4.26
N LYS A 133 -16.65 1.90 3.71
CA LYS A 133 -18.09 2.12 3.45
C LYS A 133 -18.67 1.02 2.57
N HIS A 134 -18.00 0.69 1.47
CA HIS A 134 -18.43 -0.38 0.56
C HIS A 134 -18.42 -1.76 1.24
N MET A 135 -17.32 -2.12 1.91
CA MET A 135 -17.19 -3.42 2.57
C MET A 135 -18.21 -3.60 3.69
N ALA A 136 -18.46 -2.55 4.50
CA ALA A 136 -19.46 -2.57 5.55
C ALA A 136 -20.87 -2.73 5.00
N ALA A 137 -21.24 -1.98 3.96
CA ALA A 137 -22.54 -2.08 3.30
C ALA A 137 -22.77 -3.45 2.67
N ARG A 138 -21.72 -4.05 2.09
CA ARG A 138 -21.79 -5.39 1.49
C ARG A 138 -21.95 -6.51 2.53
N GLY A 139 -21.50 -6.30 3.77
CA GLY A 139 -21.65 -7.25 4.88
C GLY A 139 -20.81 -8.53 4.78
N LYS A 140 -19.89 -8.62 3.80
CA LYS A 140 -19.03 -9.79 3.57
C LYS A 140 -17.64 -9.68 4.20
N GLY A 141 -17.37 -8.59 4.92
CA GLY A 141 -16.05 -8.27 5.44
C GLY A 141 -15.10 -7.75 4.35
N GLY A 142 -13.82 -7.74 4.65
CA GLY A 142 -12.77 -7.30 3.75
C GLY A 142 -11.43 -7.11 4.42
N SER A 143 -10.44 -6.66 3.66
CA SER A 143 -9.08 -6.37 4.13
C SER A 143 -8.61 -4.99 3.67
N LEU A 144 -8.14 -4.19 4.59
CA LEU A 144 -7.48 -2.89 4.35
C LEU A 144 -6.01 -3.00 4.75
N VAL A 145 -5.10 -2.66 3.84
CA VAL A 145 -3.66 -2.72 4.09
C VAL A 145 -3.03 -1.38 3.73
N ALA A 146 -2.36 -0.74 4.69
CA ALA A 146 -1.62 0.51 4.45
C ALA A 146 -0.12 0.26 4.36
N MET A 147 0.51 0.85 3.36
CA MET A 147 1.98 0.91 3.30
C MET A 147 2.49 2.08 4.15
N ALA A 148 2.96 1.74 5.34
CA ALA A 148 3.65 2.68 6.22
C ALA A 148 5.16 2.75 5.86
N SER A 149 6.04 2.69 6.83
CA SER A 149 7.51 2.63 6.69
C SER A 149 8.12 2.38 8.07
N THR A 150 9.32 1.84 8.15
CA THR A 150 10.12 1.86 9.39
C THR A 150 10.32 3.29 9.92
N ALA A 151 10.28 4.30 9.05
CA ALA A 151 10.27 5.71 9.44
C ALA A 151 9.08 6.14 10.34
N ALA A 152 8.07 5.27 10.53
CA ALA A 152 6.98 5.48 11.49
C ALA A 152 7.44 5.25 12.94
N ILE A 153 8.52 4.50 13.15
CA ILE A 153 9.04 4.08 14.45
C ILE A 153 10.53 4.42 14.64
N GLU A 154 11.24 4.68 13.55
CA GLU A 154 12.65 5.04 13.55
C GLU A 154 12.84 6.49 13.13
N GLY A 155 13.82 7.17 13.72
CA GLY A 155 14.19 8.53 13.34
C GLY A 155 15.05 8.53 12.08
N ALA A 156 14.69 9.41 11.13
CA ALA A 156 15.51 9.70 9.95
C ALA A 156 15.70 11.20 9.80
N ALA A 157 16.96 11.66 9.75
CA ALA A 157 17.27 13.06 9.53
C ALA A 157 16.63 13.55 8.22
N ARG A 158 16.15 14.80 8.21
CA ARG A 158 15.53 15.46 7.04
C ARG A 158 14.24 14.78 6.54
N SER A 159 13.58 13.97 7.36
CA SER A 159 12.38 13.18 7.00
C SER A 159 11.21 13.38 7.96
N SER A 160 11.17 14.49 8.72
CA SER A 160 10.14 14.71 9.75
C SER A 160 8.71 14.66 9.20
N HIS A 161 8.44 15.26 8.04
CA HIS A 161 7.14 15.22 7.37
C HIS A 161 6.77 13.80 6.91
N TYR A 162 7.74 13.05 6.37
CA TYR A 162 7.53 11.66 5.96
C TYR A 162 7.27 10.77 7.18
N GLY A 163 8.14 10.86 8.21
CA GLY A 163 7.95 10.12 9.47
C GLY A 163 6.61 10.44 10.14
N ALA A 164 6.23 11.73 10.20
CA ALA A 164 4.92 12.14 10.73
C ALA A 164 3.77 11.52 9.93
N SER A 165 3.84 11.52 8.58
CA SER A 165 2.81 10.90 7.74
C SER A 165 2.69 9.41 7.98
N LYS A 166 3.81 8.68 8.05
CA LYS A 166 3.83 7.22 8.24
C LYS A 166 3.48 6.81 9.68
N GLY A 167 3.87 7.62 10.68
CA GLY A 167 3.42 7.48 12.06
C GLY A 167 1.91 7.69 12.21
N GLY A 168 1.36 8.72 11.54
CA GLY A 168 -0.08 8.96 11.46
C GLY A 168 -0.85 7.80 10.84
N VAL A 169 -0.35 7.23 9.74
CA VAL A 169 -0.94 6.03 9.11
C VAL A 169 -0.98 4.85 10.08
N THR A 170 0.11 4.56 10.81
CA THR A 170 0.12 3.43 11.76
C THR A 170 -0.83 3.65 12.93
N ALA A 171 -0.98 4.91 13.40
CA ALA A 171 -1.94 5.25 14.44
C ALA A 171 -3.40 5.08 13.95
N MET A 172 -3.70 5.58 12.74
CA MET A 172 -5.02 5.44 12.10
C MET A 172 -5.38 3.97 11.88
N VAL A 173 -4.45 3.15 11.38
CA VAL A 173 -4.67 1.70 11.18
C VAL A 173 -5.05 1.00 12.48
N ARG A 174 -4.39 1.31 13.61
CA ARG A 174 -4.76 0.73 14.92
C ARG A 174 -6.16 1.09 15.35
N ALA A 175 -6.58 2.34 15.15
CA ALA A 175 -7.93 2.79 15.49
C ALA A 175 -8.98 2.10 14.60
N LEU A 176 -8.76 2.08 13.29
CA LEU A 176 -9.67 1.46 12.32
C LEU A 176 -9.77 -0.07 12.50
N ALA A 177 -8.69 -0.74 12.90
CA ALA A 177 -8.72 -2.18 13.19
C ALA A 177 -9.71 -2.53 14.30
N VAL A 178 -9.81 -1.67 15.33
CA VAL A 178 -10.80 -1.85 16.42
C VAL A 178 -12.20 -1.47 15.94
N GLU A 179 -12.33 -0.32 15.26
CA GLU A 179 -13.63 0.21 14.83
C GLU A 179 -14.33 -0.70 13.82
N LEU A 180 -13.57 -1.21 12.83
CA LEU A 180 -14.13 -1.96 11.70
C LEU A 180 -14.25 -3.47 11.95
N ALA A 181 -13.75 -3.98 13.08
CA ALA A 181 -13.82 -5.40 13.43
C ALA A 181 -15.26 -5.94 13.44
N ARG A 182 -16.22 -5.14 13.90
CA ARG A 182 -17.66 -5.48 13.91
C ARG A 182 -18.24 -5.76 12.51
N TYR A 183 -17.62 -5.20 11.46
CA TYR A 183 -17.99 -5.43 10.08
C TYR A 183 -17.18 -6.56 9.42
N LYS A 184 -16.37 -7.29 10.19
CA LYS A 184 -15.44 -8.33 9.71
C LYS A 184 -14.40 -7.78 8.72
N ILE A 185 -14.02 -6.51 8.86
CA ILE A 185 -12.96 -5.88 8.07
C ILE A 185 -11.68 -5.90 8.90
N SER A 186 -10.63 -6.51 8.36
CA SER A 186 -9.29 -6.45 8.94
C SER A 186 -8.56 -5.21 8.45
N VAL A 187 -7.77 -4.56 9.33
CA VAL A 187 -6.97 -3.38 8.96
C VAL A 187 -5.54 -3.58 9.46
N ASN A 188 -4.58 -3.55 8.55
CA ASN A 188 -3.17 -3.82 8.83
C ASN A 188 -2.27 -2.75 8.20
N SER A 189 -1.06 -2.59 8.75
CA SER A 189 0.00 -1.80 8.12
C SER A 189 1.25 -2.63 7.95
N ILE A 190 1.92 -2.46 6.80
CA ILE A 190 3.24 -3.01 6.52
C ILE A 190 4.23 -1.86 6.63
N LEU A 191 5.36 -2.09 7.30
CA LEU A 191 6.41 -1.11 7.50
C LEU A 191 7.68 -1.53 6.74
N PRO A 192 7.79 -1.23 5.43
CA PRO A 192 9.00 -1.54 4.68
C PRO A 192 10.22 -0.81 5.23
N GLY A 193 11.37 -1.47 5.17
CA GLY A 193 12.69 -0.87 5.32
C GLY A 193 13.16 -0.28 3.98
N TRP A 194 14.33 -0.69 3.53
CA TRP A 194 14.99 -0.18 2.31
C TRP A 194 14.67 -1.05 1.10
N ILE A 195 13.78 -0.58 0.24
CA ILE A 195 13.27 -1.30 -0.92
C ILE A 195 13.66 -0.57 -2.20
N GLU A 196 14.15 -1.31 -3.18
CA GLU A 196 14.49 -0.78 -4.50
C GLU A 196 13.22 -0.42 -5.27
N THR A 197 13.05 0.88 -5.49
CA THR A 197 11.93 1.48 -6.21
C THR A 197 12.42 2.76 -6.89
N GLU A 198 11.63 3.34 -7.77
CA GLU A 198 11.95 4.67 -8.33
C GLU A 198 12.11 5.75 -7.24
N MET A 199 11.37 5.63 -6.15
CA MET A 199 11.47 6.57 -5.02
C MET A 199 12.84 6.54 -4.35
N THR A 200 13.49 5.39 -4.32
CA THR A 200 14.78 5.15 -3.65
C THR A 200 15.97 5.10 -4.60
N ALA A 201 15.75 5.10 -5.92
CA ALA A 201 16.80 4.93 -6.93
C ALA A 201 17.97 5.92 -6.76
N ASN A 202 17.69 7.20 -6.53
CA ASN A 202 18.74 8.21 -6.31
C ASN A 202 19.56 7.96 -5.03
N ALA A 203 18.94 7.40 -3.98
CA ALA A 203 19.66 7.07 -2.75
C ALA A 203 20.55 5.84 -2.95
N PHE A 204 20.06 4.83 -3.63
CA PHE A 204 20.78 3.56 -3.84
C PHE A 204 21.93 3.71 -4.85
N GLY A 205 21.83 4.64 -5.80
CA GLY A 205 22.93 5.02 -6.68
C GLY A 205 24.07 5.80 -6.00
N ASN A 206 23.90 6.18 -4.72
CA ASN A 206 24.93 6.86 -3.94
C ASN A 206 25.74 5.84 -3.13
N GLU A 207 26.99 5.58 -3.56
CA GLU A 207 27.87 4.60 -2.93
C GLU A 207 28.10 4.85 -1.44
N LYS A 208 28.27 6.11 -1.02
CA LYS A 208 28.46 6.47 0.39
C LYS A 208 27.21 6.15 1.22
N PHE A 209 26.03 6.39 0.66
CA PHE A 209 24.77 6.03 1.30
C PHE A 209 24.64 4.51 1.42
N ALA A 210 24.87 3.78 0.33
CA ALA A 210 24.80 2.32 0.30
C ALA A 210 25.77 1.69 1.31
N ALA A 211 27.02 2.16 1.37
CA ALA A 211 28.02 1.68 2.33
C ALA A 211 27.62 1.90 3.79
N ASN A 212 26.86 2.96 4.10
CA ASN A 212 26.40 3.24 5.46
C ASN A 212 25.13 2.49 5.84
N VAL A 213 24.24 2.20 4.88
CA VAL A 213 22.94 1.58 5.15
C VAL A 213 22.99 0.07 5.04
N MET A 214 23.66 -0.48 4.02
CA MET A 214 23.73 -1.93 3.78
C MET A 214 24.17 -2.75 5.03
N PRO A 215 25.16 -2.31 5.83
CA PRO A 215 25.53 -3.02 7.06
C PRO A 215 24.44 -3.08 8.13
N ARG A 216 23.40 -2.25 8.02
CA ARG A 216 22.26 -2.22 8.96
C ARG A 216 21.12 -3.12 8.53
N ILE A 217 21.12 -3.54 7.27
CA ILE A 217 20.09 -4.45 6.74
C ILE A 217 20.53 -5.89 7.08
N PRO A 218 19.75 -6.65 7.85
CA PRO A 218 20.13 -8.01 8.26
C PRO A 218 20.46 -8.93 7.08
N GLU A 219 19.64 -8.92 6.01
CA GLU A 219 19.87 -9.73 4.82
C GLU A 219 20.96 -9.20 3.87
N ARG A 220 21.55 -8.04 4.16
CA ARG A 220 22.62 -7.43 3.34
C ARG A 220 22.25 -7.23 1.87
N ARG A 221 20.97 -7.08 1.59
CA ARG A 221 20.45 -6.73 0.26
C ARG A 221 19.35 -5.69 0.36
N TRP A 222 19.13 -4.96 -0.71
CA TRP A 222 17.91 -4.17 -0.86
C TRP A 222 16.73 -5.11 -1.04
N GLY A 223 15.59 -4.78 -0.41
CA GLY A 223 14.34 -5.45 -0.71
C GLY A 223 13.84 -5.06 -2.10
N VAL A 224 12.99 -5.88 -2.68
CA VAL A 224 12.33 -5.62 -3.97
C VAL A 224 10.81 -5.72 -3.84
N GLY A 225 10.07 -5.21 -4.82
CA GLY A 225 8.60 -5.25 -4.79
C GLY A 225 8.03 -6.66 -4.60
N ALA A 226 8.65 -7.67 -5.19
CA ALA A 226 8.24 -9.07 -5.08
C ALA A 226 8.30 -9.63 -3.64
N ASP A 227 9.17 -9.11 -2.77
CA ASP A 227 9.27 -9.53 -1.37
C ASP A 227 7.95 -9.29 -0.60
N PHE A 228 7.09 -8.40 -1.11
CA PHE A 228 5.80 -8.06 -0.51
C PHE A 228 4.62 -8.90 -1.03
N GLY A 229 4.86 -9.73 -2.05
CA GLY A 229 3.83 -10.60 -2.62
C GLY A 229 3.22 -11.56 -1.59
N PRO A 230 4.01 -12.39 -0.89
CA PRO A 230 3.49 -13.36 0.07
C PRO A 230 2.64 -12.74 1.18
N ILE A 231 3.08 -11.61 1.73
CA ILE A 231 2.32 -10.93 2.79
C ILE A 231 1.04 -10.28 2.24
N ALA A 232 1.04 -9.79 0.99
CA ALA A 232 -0.17 -9.25 0.37
C ALA A 232 -1.23 -10.35 0.19
N VAL A 233 -0.84 -11.53 -0.32
CA VAL A 233 -1.73 -12.69 -0.47
C VAL A 233 -2.26 -13.14 0.89
N TYR A 234 -1.40 -13.26 1.90
CA TYR A 234 -1.81 -13.63 3.25
C TYR A 234 -2.85 -12.65 3.80
N LEU A 235 -2.58 -11.35 3.77
CA LEU A 235 -3.49 -10.32 4.30
C LEU A 235 -4.82 -10.21 3.52
N ALA A 236 -4.82 -10.56 2.25
CA ALA A 236 -6.01 -10.58 1.39
C ALA A 236 -6.84 -11.86 1.53
N SER A 237 -6.26 -12.92 2.08
CA SER A 237 -6.84 -14.26 2.12
C SER A 237 -7.72 -14.53 3.34
N ASP A 238 -8.49 -15.60 3.29
CA ASP A 238 -9.31 -16.07 4.41
C ASP A 238 -8.47 -16.68 5.54
N ALA A 239 -7.18 -16.96 5.27
CA ALA A 239 -6.23 -17.40 6.30
C ALA A 239 -6.04 -16.36 7.42
N THR A 240 -6.36 -15.09 7.16
CA THR A 240 -6.31 -14.01 8.17
C THR A 240 -7.56 -13.91 9.05
N ALA A 241 -8.53 -14.78 8.88
CA ALA A 241 -9.77 -14.72 9.67
C ALA A 241 -9.53 -14.74 11.20
N CYS A 242 -8.49 -15.44 11.65
CA CYS A 242 -8.08 -15.46 13.07
C CYS A 242 -7.43 -14.16 13.56
N GLN A 243 -6.85 -13.35 12.67
CA GLN A 243 -6.19 -12.08 13.05
C GLN A 243 -7.18 -11.02 13.56
N ARG A 244 -8.46 -11.13 13.22
CA ARG A 244 -9.51 -10.25 13.73
C ARG A 244 -9.65 -10.33 15.25
N ASN A 245 -9.14 -11.40 15.86
CA ASN A 245 -9.16 -11.64 17.32
C ASN A 245 -7.77 -11.54 17.97
N VAL A 246 -6.71 -11.27 17.19
CA VAL A 246 -5.33 -11.20 17.68
C VAL A 246 -4.78 -9.81 17.41
N ARG A 247 -4.23 -9.18 18.45
CA ARG A 247 -3.51 -7.90 18.32
C ARG A 247 -2.18 -8.18 17.62
N MET A 248 -2.06 -7.87 16.33
CA MET A 248 -0.79 -7.97 15.64
C MET A 248 0.00 -6.68 15.80
N SER A 249 1.26 -6.83 16.16
CA SER A 249 2.26 -5.76 16.04
C SER A 249 2.49 -5.45 14.56
N PRO A 250 2.88 -4.22 14.19
CA PRO A 250 3.24 -3.92 12.81
C PRO A 250 4.27 -4.92 12.32
N ILE A 251 4.02 -5.51 11.14
CA ILE A 251 4.99 -6.39 10.49
C ILE A 251 6.10 -5.48 9.96
N THR A 252 7.25 -5.53 10.59
CA THR A 252 8.45 -4.87 10.11
C THR A 252 9.16 -5.81 9.17
N ALA A 253 9.16 -5.51 7.86
CA ALA A 253 10.08 -6.13 6.92
C ALA A 253 11.42 -5.39 7.05
N THR A 254 12.29 -5.88 7.90
CA THR A 254 13.67 -5.40 8.05
C THR A 254 14.58 -6.09 7.07
#